data_170dcc02adee52a73d301562f1de031c
#
_entry.id   170dcc02adee52a73d301562f1de031c
#
_cell.length_a   1.000
_cell.length_b   1.000
_cell.length_c   1.000
_cell.angle_alpha   90.00
_cell.angle_beta   90.00
_cell.angle_gamma   90.00
#
_symmetry.space_group_name_H-M   'P 1'
#
loop_
_entity.id
_entity.type
_entity.pdbx_description
1 polymer ?
#
loop_
_entity_poly.entity_id
_entity_poly.type
_entity_poly.pdbx_seq_one_letter_code
_entity_poly.pdbx_strand_id
1 'polypeptide(L)'
;MEWYQILMVVGIPSIISGLVALAVNRGMAARDAKQEEIRAQNEAIEKQNKALMAGVQAILRDRLLNGYRHYMAKGWADYDDRQNMENMWEQYHALGANGVMDGYRAKFLALPEYDPKSVAIGDAVN
;
A
#
# COMPACT_ATOMS: atom_id res chain seq x y z
N MET A 1 41.25 -46.11 -41.34
CA MET A 1 40.06 -45.38 -40.98
C MET A 1 39.52 -44.66 -42.19
N GLU A 2 38.27 -44.88 -42.44
CA GLU A 2 37.65 -44.21 -43.59
C GLU A 2 37.32 -42.75 -43.21
N TRP A 3 37.48 -41.85 -44.16
CA TRP A 3 37.38 -40.41 -43.94
C TRP A 3 36.01 -39.98 -43.40
N TYR A 4 34.95 -40.68 -43.79
CA TYR A 4 33.60 -40.34 -43.27
C TYR A 4 33.42 -40.67 -41.80
N GLN A 5 34.16 -41.62 -41.23
CA GLN A 5 34.15 -41.90 -39.78
C GLN A 5 34.80 -40.76 -39.02
N ILE A 6 35.81 -40.12 -39.54
CA ILE A 6 36.47 -38.96 -38.97
C ILE A 6 35.50 -37.76 -38.98
N LEU A 7 34.78 -37.57 -40.09
CA LEU A 7 33.76 -36.56 -40.23
C LEU A 7 32.60 -36.76 -39.22
N MET A 8 32.16 -37.99 -39.02
CA MET A 8 31.14 -38.30 -38.03
C MET A 8 31.56 -38.03 -36.57
N VAL A 9 32.82 -38.30 -36.25
CA VAL A 9 33.34 -38.12 -34.88
C VAL A 9 33.63 -36.66 -34.57
N VAL A 10 34.07 -35.86 -35.54
CA VAL A 10 34.48 -34.46 -35.31
C VAL A 10 33.40 -33.45 -35.72
N GLY A 11 32.65 -33.70 -36.79
CA GLY A 11 31.68 -32.75 -37.35
C GLY A 11 30.33 -32.74 -36.63
N ILE A 12 29.76 -33.91 -36.31
CA ILE A 12 28.44 -34.04 -35.72
C ILE A 12 28.37 -33.49 -34.29
N PRO A 13 29.32 -33.80 -33.38
CA PRO A 13 29.31 -33.19 -32.02
C PRO A 13 29.42 -31.68 -32.03
N SER A 14 30.19 -31.09 -32.95
CA SER A 14 30.31 -29.63 -33.07
C SER A 14 29.02 -28.97 -33.52
N ILE A 15 28.30 -29.56 -34.47
CA ILE A 15 27.00 -29.08 -34.96
C ILE A 15 25.96 -29.16 -33.86
N ILE A 16 25.90 -30.27 -33.14
CA ILE A 16 24.97 -30.45 -32.01
C ILE A 16 25.24 -29.44 -30.90
N SER A 17 26.52 -29.25 -30.54
CA SER A 17 26.92 -28.22 -29.56
C SER A 17 26.51 -26.82 -29.99
N GLY A 18 26.69 -26.47 -31.26
CA GLY A 18 26.28 -25.17 -31.80
C GLY A 18 24.78 -24.97 -31.76
N LEU A 19 24.00 -25.99 -32.11
CA LEU A 19 22.52 -25.94 -32.04
C LEU A 19 22.00 -25.84 -30.60
N VAL A 20 22.59 -26.59 -29.69
CA VAL A 20 22.23 -26.52 -28.26
C VAL A 20 22.57 -25.14 -27.68
N ALA A 21 23.75 -24.60 -27.97
CA ALA A 21 24.14 -23.26 -27.53
C ALA A 21 23.19 -22.19 -28.09
N LEU A 22 22.78 -22.29 -29.35
CA LEU A 22 21.84 -21.38 -29.98
C LEU A 22 20.45 -21.47 -29.32
N ALA A 23 19.95 -22.66 -29.02
CA ALA A 23 18.68 -22.89 -28.34
C ALA A 23 18.72 -22.37 -26.92
N VAL A 24 19.80 -22.59 -26.17
CA VAL A 24 19.99 -22.08 -24.81
C VAL A 24 20.04 -20.56 -24.82
N ASN A 25 20.79 -19.93 -25.71
CA ASN A 25 20.88 -18.48 -25.82
C ASN A 25 19.53 -17.84 -26.15
N ARG A 26 18.75 -18.43 -27.04
CA ARG A 26 17.40 -17.97 -27.36
C ARG A 26 16.46 -18.13 -26.17
N GLY A 27 16.54 -19.23 -25.44
CA GLY A 27 15.76 -19.47 -24.23
C GLY A 27 16.10 -18.49 -23.11
N MET A 28 17.38 -18.19 -22.92
CA MET A 28 17.83 -17.19 -21.93
C MET A 28 17.40 -15.79 -22.34
N ALA A 29 17.52 -15.38 -23.58
CA ALA A 29 17.08 -14.09 -24.06
C ALA A 29 15.54 -13.91 -23.88
N ALA A 30 14.77 -14.96 -24.17
CA ALA A 30 13.31 -14.94 -23.96
C ALA A 30 12.95 -14.85 -22.48
N ARG A 31 13.67 -15.51 -21.60
CA ARG A 31 13.49 -15.42 -20.14
C ARG A 31 13.85 -14.02 -19.64
N ASP A 32 14.94 -13.46 -20.09
CA ASP A 32 15.39 -12.13 -19.70
C ASP A 32 14.39 -11.06 -20.14
N ALA A 33 13.88 -11.16 -21.38
CA ALA A 33 12.85 -10.27 -21.90
C ALA A 33 11.55 -10.37 -21.08
N LYS A 34 11.13 -11.59 -20.70
CA LYS A 34 9.96 -11.82 -19.89
C LYS A 34 10.13 -11.29 -18.46
N GLN A 35 11.31 -11.48 -17.86
CA GLN A 35 11.62 -10.95 -16.54
C GLN A 35 11.62 -9.42 -16.54
N GLU A 36 12.17 -8.80 -17.58
CA GLU A 36 12.16 -7.35 -17.73
C GLU A 36 10.74 -6.80 -17.87
N GLU A 37 9.89 -7.48 -18.64
CA GLU A 37 8.47 -7.13 -18.77
C GLU A 37 7.73 -7.21 -17.42
N ILE A 38 7.92 -8.31 -16.68
CA ILE A 38 7.34 -8.49 -15.34
C ILE A 38 7.84 -7.42 -14.39
N ARG A 39 9.13 -7.10 -14.43
CA ARG A 39 9.73 -6.05 -13.61
C ARG A 39 9.12 -4.68 -13.92
N ALA A 40 8.99 -4.34 -15.20
CA ALA A 40 8.36 -3.10 -15.63
C ALA A 40 6.88 -3.00 -15.18
N GLN A 41 6.14 -4.10 -15.30
CA GLN A 41 4.76 -4.17 -14.79
C GLN A 41 4.69 -4.00 -13.27
N ASN A 42 5.58 -4.66 -12.52
CA ASN A 42 5.64 -4.56 -11.07
C ASN A 42 6.00 -3.13 -10.63
N GLU A 43 6.92 -2.47 -11.29
CA GLU A 43 7.28 -1.07 -11.03
C GLU A 43 6.10 -0.14 -11.29
N ALA A 44 5.36 -0.36 -12.38
CA ALA A 44 4.17 0.42 -12.71
C ALA A 44 3.06 0.25 -11.66
N ILE A 45 2.79 -0.99 -11.22
CA ILE A 45 1.83 -1.31 -10.16
C ILE A 45 2.24 -0.67 -8.85
N GLU A 46 3.50 -0.78 -8.47
CA GLU A 46 4.04 -0.17 -7.25
C GLU A 46 3.88 1.35 -7.25
N LYS A 47 4.16 1.99 -8.38
CA LYS A 47 3.98 3.42 -8.56
C LYS A 47 2.51 3.85 -8.43
N GLN A 48 1.60 3.08 -9.04
CA GLN A 48 0.16 3.31 -8.92
C GLN A 48 -0.32 3.11 -7.49
N ASN A 49 0.16 2.07 -6.80
CA ASN A 49 -0.19 1.81 -5.41
C ASN A 49 0.29 2.93 -4.48
N LYS A 50 1.50 3.45 -4.67
CA LYS A 50 2.00 4.60 -3.91
C LYS A 50 1.14 5.84 -4.12
N ALA A 51 0.74 6.14 -5.36
CA ALA A 51 -0.12 7.26 -5.68
C ALA A 51 -1.51 7.10 -5.06
N LEU A 52 -2.08 5.89 -5.10
CA LEU A 52 -3.36 5.56 -4.48
C LEU A 52 -3.30 5.71 -2.96
N MET A 53 -2.28 5.17 -2.32
CA MET A 53 -2.06 5.30 -0.87
C MET A 53 -1.92 6.76 -0.44
N ALA A 54 -1.17 7.57 -1.18
CA ALA A 54 -1.02 8.99 -0.91
C ALA A 54 -2.36 9.73 -1.05
N GLY A 55 -3.17 9.38 -2.05
CA GLY A 55 -4.52 9.92 -2.23
C GLY A 55 -5.46 9.55 -1.11
N VAL A 56 -5.48 8.28 -0.70
CA VAL A 56 -6.29 7.81 0.44
C VAL A 56 -5.85 8.48 1.74
N GLN A 57 -4.55 8.61 1.97
CA GLN A 57 -4.00 9.28 3.14
C GLN A 57 -4.43 10.75 3.19
N ALA A 58 -4.40 11.46 2.07
CA ALA A 58 -4.84 12.85 1.98
C ALA A 58 -6.32 13.00 2.29
N ILE A 59 -7.18 12.11 1.78
CA ILE A 59 -8.61 12.10 2.05
C ILE A 59 -8.90 11.81 3.53
N LEU A 60 -8.24 10.81 4.10
CA LEU A 60 -8.40 10.46 5.52
C LEU A 60 -7.92 11.60 6.43
N ARG A 61 -6.81 12.23 6.08
CA ARG A 61 -6.30 13.39 6.82
C ARG A 61 -7.32 14.54 6.84
N ASP A 62 -7.90 14.84 5.69
CA ASP A 62 -8.91 15.90 5.57
C ASP A 62 -10.16 15.58 6.39
N ARG A 63 -10.66 14.36 6.29
CA ARG A 63 -11.81 13.91 7.07
C ARG A 63 -11.55 13.88 8.56
N LEU A 64 -10.40 13.41 9.00
CA LEU A 64 -10.00 13.43 10.41
C LEU A 64 -9.91 14.84 10.93
N LEU A 65 -9.24 15.73 10.22
CA LEU A 65 -9.08 17.12 10.63
C LEU A 65 -10.42 17.82 10.76
N ASN A 66 -11.29 17.67 9.77
CA ASN A 66 -12.62 18.26 9.78
C ASN A 66 -13.49 17.66 10.90
N GLY A 67 -13.44 16.36 11.12
CA GLY A 67 -14.14 15.68 12.19
C GLY A 67 -13.68 16.13 13.58
N TYR A 68 -12.39 16.16 13.82
CA TYR A 68 -11.83 16.62 15.09
C TYR A 68 -12.22 18.08 15.39
N ARG A 69 -12.11 18.96 14.42
CA ARG A 69 -12.53 20.35 14.56
C ARG A 69 -14.02 20.48 14.86
N HIS A 70 -14.84 19.68 14.20
CA HIS A 70 -16.28 19.64 14.44
C HIS A 70 -16.61 19.26 15.88
N TYR A 71 -16.07 18.16 16.39
CA TYR A 71 -16.35 17.69 17.74
C TYR A 71 -15.72 18.60 18.81
N MET A 72 -14.55 19.15 18.55
CA MET A 72 -13.92 20.12 19.45
C MET A 72 -14.75 21.40 19.58
N ALA A 73 -15.34 21.88 18.48
CA ALA A 73 -16.26 23.01 18.49
C ALA A 73 -17.58 22.68 19.18
N LYS A 74 -18.10 21.47 18.99
CA LYS A 74 -19.30 20.95 19.65
C LYS A 74 -19.07 20.74 21.17
N GLY A 75 -17.86 20.33 21.53
CA GLY A 75 -17.45 20.12 22.92
C GLY A 75 -17.70 18.72 23.46
N TRP A 76 -18.25 17.81 22.65
CA TRP A 76 -18.51 16.42 23.03
C TRP A 76 -18.65 15.53 21.82
N ALA A 77 -18.48 14.23 22.01
CA ALA A 77 -18.66 13.22 20.98
C ALA A 77 -19.18 11.94 21.64
N ASP A 78 -20.27 11.38 21.12
CA ASP A 78 -20.82 10.13 21.64
C ASP A 78 -19.94 8.92 21.28
N TYR A 79 -20.34 7.75 21.78
CA TYR A 79 -19.59 6.51 21.56
C TYR A 79 -19.45 6.17 20.06
N ASP A 80 -20.53 6.30 19.31
CA ASP A 80 -20.51 5.95 17.86
C ASP A 80 -19.63 6.91 17.07
N ASP A 81 -19.68 8.20 17.37
CA ASP A 81 -18.81 9.21 16.76
C ASP A 81 -17.34 8.93 17.07
N ARG A 82 -17.03 8.57 18.32
CA ARG A 82 -15.67 8.18 18.73
C ARG A 82 -15.17 6.96 17.98
N GLN A 83 -15.99 5.92 17.88
CA GLN A 83 -15.62 4.69 17.15
C GLN A 83 -15.37 4.97 15.69
N ASN A 84 -16.20 5.79 15.07
CA ASN A 84 -16.04 6.17 13.67
C ASN A 84 -14.73 6.96 13.45
N MET A 85 -14.43 7.93 14.29
CA MET A 85 -13.19 8.71 14.22
C MET A 85 -11.95 7.85 14.49
N GLU A 86 -11.99 6.97 15.49
CA GLU A 86 -10.90 6.03 15.79
C GLU A 86 -10.63 5.07 14.64
N ASN A 87 -11.67 4.56 13.99
CA ASN A 87 -11.53 3.68 12.84
C ASN A 87 -10.84 4.40 11.66
N MET A 88 -11.22 5.63 11.38
CA MET A 88 -10.53 6.45 10.38
C MET A 88 -9.08 6.73 10.77
N TRP A 89 -8.81 7.03 12.05
CA TRP A 89 -7.47 7.28 12.54
C TRP A 89 -6.56 6.05 12.42
N GLU A 90 -7.07 4.87 12.74
CA GLU A 90 -6.33 3.61 12.57
C GLU A 90 -5.91 3.38 11.13
N GLN A 91 -6.82 3.62 10.17
CA GLN A 91 -6.51 3.51 8.75
C GLN A 91 -5.47 4.55 8.31
N TYR A 92 -5.60 5.78 8.77
CA TYR A 92 -4.64 6.84 8.48
C TYR A 92 -3.26 6.53 9.06
N HIS A 93 -3.20 6.07 10.30
CA HIS A 93 -1.96 5.71 11.00
C HIS A 93 -1.26 4.53 10.32
N ALA A 94 -2.01 3.52 9.88
CA ALA A 94 -1.48 2.36 9.17
C ALA A 94 -0.80 2.71 7.83
N LEU A 95 -1.15 3.84 7.22
CA LEU A 95 -0.53 4.34 5.99
C LEU A 95 0.82 5.06 6.24
N GLY A 96 1.33 5.06 7.47
CA GLY A 96 2.61 5.68 7.81
C GLY A 96 2.56 7.19 8.03
N ALA A 97 1.41 7.70 8.46
CA ALA A 97 1.22 9.12 8.76
C ALA A 97 2.15 9.59 9.89
N ASN A 98 2.62 10.83 9.79
CA ASN A 98 3.39 11.47 10.85
C ASN A 98 2.49 11.90 12.02
N GLY A 99 3.09 12.26 13.17
CA GLY A 99 2.39 12.53 14.43
C GLY A 99 1.58 13.83 14.48
N VAL A 100 1.32 14.51 13.36
CA VAL A 100 0.57 15.79 13.35
C VAL A 100 -0.85 15.60 13.83
N MET A 101 -1.49 14.48 13.48
CA MET A 101 -2.86 14.18 13.91
C MET A 101 -2.97 13.67 15.35
N ASP A 102 -1.87 13.23 15.96
CA ASP A 102 -1.87 12.66 17.30
C ASP A 102 -2.30 13.69 18.35
N GLY A 103 -1.92 14.95 18.19
CA GLY A 103 -2.35 16.05 19.05
C GLY A 103 -3.85 16.32 18.98
N TYR A 104 -4.41 16.31 17.78
CA TYR A 104 -5.86 16.44 17.58
C TYR A 104 -6.62 15.25 18.14
N ARG A 105 -6.12 14.05 17.92
CA ARG A 105 -6.71 12.83 18.47
C ARG A 105 -6.74 12.86 20.01
N ALA A 106 -5.65 13.24 20.63
CA ALA A 106 -5.57 13.33 22.09
C ALA A 106 -6.60 14.31 22.67
N LYS A 107 -6.75 15.48 22.07
CA LYS A 107 -7.77 16.46 22.44
C LYS A 107 -9.19 15.94 22.23
N PHE A 108 -9.43 15.25 21.13
CA PHE A 108 -10.72 14.63 20.82
C PHE A 108 -11.09 13.54 21.83
N LEU A 109 -10.15 12.67 22.18
CA LEU A 109 -10.38 11.59 23.16
C LEU A 109 -10.63 12.13 24.58
N ALA A 110 -10.19 13.34 24.87
CA ALA A 110 -10.45 14.01 26.15
C ALA A 110 -11.84 14.63 26.25
N LEU A 111 -12.60 14.72 25.15
CA LEU A 111 -13.95 15.27 25.14
C LEU A 111 -14.94 14.35 25.89
N PRO A 112 -15.98 14.92 26.54
CA PRO A 112 -17.05 14.11 27.14
C PRO A 112 -17.87 13.36 26.09
N GLU A 113 -18.48 12.24 26.49
CA GLU A 113 -19.32 11.40 25.62
C GLU A 113 -20.76 11.90 25.48
N TYR A 114 -21.14 12.87 26.25
CA TYR A 114 -22.47 13.46 26.28
C TYR A 114 -22.38 14.98 26.33
N ASP A 115 -23.46 15.64 25.93
CA ASP A 115 -23.53 17.09 25.95
C ASP A 115 -23.51 17.57 27.42
N PRO A 116 -22.51 18.35 27.86
CA PRO A 116 -22.44 18.86 29.23
C PRO A 116 -23.63 19.73 29.61
N LYS A 117 -24.26 20.38 28.62
CA LYS A 117 -25.44 21.23 28.85
C LYS A 117 -26.69 20.41 29.18
N SER A 118 -26.82 19.20 28.62
CA SER A 118 -27.97 18.34 28.92
C SER A 118 -27.96 17.82 30.34
N VAL A 119 -26.79 17.55 30.89
CA VAL A 119 -26.63 17.14 32.30
C VAL A 119 -26.96 18.29 33.27
N ALA A 120 -26.47 19.49 32.97
CA ALA A 120 -26.76 20.68 33.79
C ALA A 120 -28.26 21.00 33.85
N ILE A 121 -29.02 20.75 32.78
CA ILE A 121 -30.49 20.92 32.76
C ILE A 121 -31.16 19.83 33.60
N GLY A 122 -30.69 18.59 33.56
CA GLY A 122 -31.20 17.48 34.36
C GLY A 122 -31.04 17.72 35.87
N ASP A 123 -29.92 18.26 36.29
CA ASP A 123 -29.63 18.58 37.68
C ASP A 123 -30.43 19.80 38.21
N ALA A 124 -30.84 20.69 37.32
CA ALA A 124 -31.63 21.87 37.67
C ALA A 124 -33.14 21.57 37.84
N VAL A 125 -33.62 20.42 37.40
CA VAL A 125 -35.03 19.99 37.45
C VAL A 125 -35.33 19.10 38.66
N ASN A 126 -34.31 18.59 39.36
CA ASN A 126 -34.42 17.85 40.62
C ASN A 126 -34.10 18.75 41.80
#